data_08dd952600cf545e0b63353a996312d1
#
_entry.id   08dd952600cf545e0b63353a996312d1
#
_cell.length_a   1.000
_cell.length_b   1.000
_cell.length_c   1.000
_cell.angle_alpha   90.00
_cell.angle_beta   90.00
_cell.angle_gamma   90.00
#
_symmetry.space_group_name_H-M   'P 1'
#
loop_
_entity.id
_entity.type
_entity.pdbx_description
1 polymer ?
#
loop_
_entity_poly.entity_id
_entity_poly.type
_entity_poly.pdbx_seq_one_letter_code
_entity_poly.pdbx_strand_id
1 'polypeptide(L)'
;MHPMLNIAVRAARNAGQVVVKAFSQPENIEVIQKGSNDFVTNVDRDAEAAIIHTIKKSYPEHSIVAEESGEIAGTNPDYQWIIDPLDGTTNLVKGIPHFAVSIALRVKGKTEQAVVYDPIRDELFTATRGSGAQLNGYRIRVGKAKELSGTILATGFPFKQK
;
A
#
# COMPACT_ATOMS: atom_id res chain seq x y z
N MET A 1 18.22 8.77 -0.25
CA MET A 1 16.89 8.30 0.20
C MET A 1 17.01 7.87 1.66
N HIS A 2 16.01 8.17 2.51
CA HIS A 2 16.03 7.80 3.93
C HIS A 2 16.09 6.26 4.10
N PRO A 3 16.90 5.69 5.02
CA PRO A 3 17.04 4.24 5.15
C PRO A 3 15.73 3.49 5.32
N MET A 4 14.81 4.01 6.15
CA MET A 4 13.49 3.40 6.36
C MET A 4 12.61 3.49 5.10
N LEU A 5 12.70 4.58 4.31
CA LEU A 5 12.02 4.67 3.03
C LEU A 5 12.51 3.60 2.04
N ASN A 6 13.81 3.31 2.03
CA ASN A 6 14.36 2.22 1.19
C ASN A 6 13.76 0.86 1.56
N ILE A 7 13.56 0.61 2.86
CA ILE A 7 12.93 -0.64 3.31
C ILE A 7 11.45 -0.68 2.90
N ALA A 8 10.71 0.45 3.05
CA ALA A 8 9.33 0.55 2.57
C ALA A 8 9.21 0.28 1.06
N VAL A 9 10.09 0.88 0.27
CA VAL A 9 10.14 0.66 -1.19
C VAL A 9 10.42 -0.80 -1.54
N ARG A 10 11.38 -1.43 -0.86
CA ARG A 10 11.67 -2.85 -1.05
C ARG A 10 10.48 -3.73 -0.69
N ALA A 11 9.84 -3.45 0.43
CA ALA A 11 8.65 -4.17 0.88
C ALA A 11 7.50 -4.05 -0.12
N ALA A 12 7.23 -2.82 -0.60
CA ALA A 12 6.19 -2.57 -1.59
C ALA A 12 6.46 -3.31 -2.92
N ARG A 13 7.71 -3.33 -3.39
CA ARG A 13 8.08 -4.06 -4.60
C ARG A 13 7.95 -5.58 -4.44
N ASN A 14 8.34 -6.13 -3.28
CA ASN A 14 8.17 -7.56 -3.00
C ASN A 14 6.69 -7.95 -3.00
N ALA A 15 5.82 -7.18 -2.34
CA ALA A 15 4.38 -7.39 -2.37
C ALA A 15 3.81 -7.23 -3.78
N GLY A 16 4.24 -6.19 -4.51
CA GLY A 16 3.82 -5.96 -5.89
C GLY A 16 4.12 -7.14 -6.82
N GLN A 17 5.25 -7.83 -6.63
CA GLN A 17 5.57 -9.05 -7.39
C GLN A 17 4.56 -10.18 -7.11
N VAL A 18 4.11 -10.35 -5.86
CA VAL A 18 3.07 -11.31 -5.48
C VAL A 18 1.78 -10.97 -6.21
N VAL A 19 1.36 -9.70 -6.15
CA VAL A 19 0.11 -9.22 -6.77
C VAL A 19 0.13 -9.39 -8.29
N VAL A 20 1.21 -8.99 -8.97
CA VAL A 20 1.34 -9.12 -10.44
C VAL A 20 1.31 -10.58 -10.87
N LYS A 21 2.00 -11.46 -10.14
CA LYS A 21 1.97 -12.89 -10.42
C LYS A 21 0.54 -13.44 -10.32
N ALA A 22 -0.19 -13.08 -9.27
CA ALA A 22 -1.57 -13.50 -9.09
C ALA A 22 -2.48 -12.94 -10.18
N PHE A 23 -2.35 -11.65 -10.54
CA PHE A 23 -3.12 -11.02 -11.60
C PHE A 23 -2.93 -11.70 -12.97
N SER A 24 -1.72 -12.23 -13.23
CA SER A 24 -1.44 -13.00 -14.46
C SER A 24 -1.95 -14.45 -14.43
N GLN A 25 -2.35 -14.95 -13.26
CA GLN A 25 -2.82 -16.32 -13.03
C GLN A 25 -4.10 -16.33 -12.18
N PRO A 26 -5.20 -15.75 -12.69
CA PRO A 26 -6.42 -15.52 -11.90
C PRO A 26 -7.07 -16.81 -11.39
N GLU A 27 -6.81 -17.94 -12.04
CA GLU A 27 -7.27 -19.27 -11.61
C GLU A 27 -6.70 -19.72 -10.25
N ASN A 28 -5.61 -19.11 -9.79
CA ASN A 28 -4.97 -19.40 -8.51
C ASN A 28 -5.42 -18.46 -7.39
N ILE A 29 -6.35 -17.54 -7.66
CA ILE A 29 -6.85 -16.59 -6.67
C ILE A 29 -8.00 -17.23 -5.89
N GLU A 30 -7.78 -17.48 -4.60
CA GLU A 30 -8.81 -17.92 -3.66
C GLU A 30 -9.50 -16.70 -3.06
N VAL A 31 -10.79 -16.56 -3.32
CA VAL A 31 -11.58 -15.40 -2.90
C VAL A 31 -12.45 -15.77 -1.69
N ILE A 32 -12.34 -14.98 -0.63
CA ILE A 32 -13.23 -15.03 0.53
C ILE A 32 -14.01 -13.72 0.57
N GLN A 33 -15.34 -13.81 0.52
CA GLN A 33 -16.21 -12.64 0.64
C GLN A 33 -16.47 -12.35 2.12
N LYS A 34 -15.99 -11.18 2.61
CA LYS A 34 -16.22 -10.71 3.98
C LYS A 34 -17.59 -10.00 4.13
N GLY A 35 -18.15 -9.48 3.03
CA GLY A 35 -19.42 -8.75 3.00
C GLY A 35 -19.84 -8.40 1.58
N SER A 36 -20.88 -7.58 1.40
CA SER A 36 -21.31 -7.10 0.08
C SER A 36 -20.18 -6.26 -0.53
N ASN A 37 -19.59 -6.73 -1.64
CA ASN A 37 -18.45 -6.12 -2.35
C ASN A 37 -17.17 -5.95 -1.49
N ASP A 38 -17.05 -6.71 -0.39
CA ASP A 38 -15.88 -6.74 0.47
C ASP A 38 -15.21 -8.11 0.36
N PHE A 39 -14.04 -8.14 -0.28
CA PHE A 39 -13.32 -9.37 -0.59
C PHE A 39 -11.94 -9.35 0.07
N VAL A 40 -11.48 -10.53 0.47
CA VAL A 40 -10.08 -10.82 0.77
C VAL A 40 -9.66 -12.04 -0.01
N THR A 41 -8.41 -12.08 -0.42
CA THR A 41 -7.87 -13.21 -1.16
C THR A 41 -6.61 -13.76 -0.47
N ASN A 42 -6.15 -14.93 -0.92
CA ASN A 42 -4.82 -15.41 -0.56
C ASN A 42 -3.73 -14.41 -0.96
N VAL A 43 -3.96 -13.61 -2.02
CA VAL A 43 -2.99 -12.60 -2.52
C VAL A 43 -2.76 -11.50 -1.51
N ASP A 44 -3.83 -11.00 -0.85
CA ASP A 44 -3.72 -9.99 0.23
C ASP A 44 -2.81 -10.49 1.34
N ARG A 45 -3.04 -11.74 1.80
CA ARG A 45 -2.25 -12.37 2.88
C ARG A 45 -0.80 -12.62 2.49
N ASP A 46 -0.55 -13.12 1.27
CA ASP A 46 0.80 -13.40 0.79
C ASP A 46 1.59 -12.11 0.58
N ALA A 47 0.95 -11.06 0.05
CA ALA A 47 1.54 -9.74 -0.10
C ALA A 47 1.83 -9.11 1.27
N GLU A 48 0.90 -9.22 2.23
CA GLU A 48 1.10 -8.76 3.61
C GLU A 48 2.29 -9.46 4.28
N ALA A 49 2.36 -10.78 4.16
CA ALA A 49 3.47 -11.57 4.71
C ALA A 49 4.83 -11.14 4.12
N ALA A 50 4.89 -10.85 2.83
CA ALA A 50 6.10 -10.36 2.16
C ALA A 50 6.54 -8.97 2.69
N ILE A 51 5.58 -8.08 2.96
CA ILE A 51 5.84 -6.76 3.56
C ILE A 51 6.37 -6.93 4.98
N ILE A 52 5.63 -7.68 5.83
CA ILE A 52 5.98 -7.92 7.23
C ILE A 52 7.38 -8.54 7.34
N HIS A 53 7.67 -9.57 6.55
CA HIS A 53 8.99 -10.21 6.52
C HIS A 53 10.10 -9.20 6.19
N THR A 54 9.89 -8.36 5.17
CA THR A 54 10.88 -7.37 4.73
C THR A 54 11.15 -6.32 5.82
N ILE A 55 10.10 -5.83 6.48
CA ILE A 55 10.20 -4.84 7.55
C ILE A 55 10.89 -5.46 8.78
N LYS A 56 10.39 -6.62 9.26
CA LYS A 56 10.91 -7.26 10.48
C LYS A 56 12.35 -7.73 10.36
N LYS A 57 12.80 -8.09 9.16
CA LYS A 57 14.21 -8.42 8.90
C LYS A 57 15.14 -7.24 9.17
N SER A 58 14.69 -6.00 8.94
CA SER A 58 15.50 -4.78 9.08
C SER A 58 15.22 -4.05 10.40
N TYR A 59 14.00 -4.13 10.90
CA TYR A 59 13.50 -3.43 12.09
C TYR A 59 12.60 -4.37 12.91
N PRO A 60 13.18 -5.41 13.56
CA PRO A 60 12.40 -6.39 14.32
C PRO A 60 11.64 -5.80 15.51
N GLU A 61 12.13 -4.68 16.06
CA GLU A 61 11.57 -3.99 17.21
C GLU A 61 10.39 -3.06 16.89
N HIS A 62 10.16 -2.72 15.61
CA HIS A 62 9.07 -1.82 15.22
C HIS A 62 7.71 -2.52 15.28
N SER A 63 6.67 -1.79 15.63
CA SER A 63 5.28 -2.26 15.53
C SER A 63 4.77 -2.21 14.07
N ILE A 64 3.80 -3.05 13.76
CA ILE A 64 3.12 -3.06 12.46
C ILE A 64 1.62 -3.07 12.71
N VAL A 65 0.87 -2.26 11.99
CA VAL A 65 -0.58 -2.33 11.86
C VAL A 65 -0.88 -2.72 10.42
N ALA A 66 -1.42 -3.90 10.25
CA ALA A 66 -1.70 -4.52 8.96
C ALA A 66 -3.21 -4.70 8.78
N GLU A 67 -3.67 -4.68 7.54
CA GLU A 67 -5.09 -4.78 7.24
C GLU A 67 -5.65 -6.17 7.60
N GLU A 68 -4.92 -7.24 7.28
CA GLU A 68 -5.40 -8.61 7.46
C GLU A 68 -5.01 -9.19 8.82
N SER A 69 -3.78 -8.99 9.27
CA SER A 69 -3.26 -9.54 10.53
C SER A 69 -3.52 -8.65 11.74
N GLY A 70 -3.98 -7.41 11.54
CA GLY A 70 -4.18 -6.45 12.61
C GLY A 70 -2.85 -5.93 13.20
N GLU A 71 -2.83 -5.73 14.52
CA GLU A 71 -1.66 -5.15 15.20
C GLU A 71 -0.63 -6.23 15.58
N ILE A 72 0.61 -6.03 15.15
CA ILE A 72 1.78 -6.82 15.52
C ILE A 72 2.68 -5.92 16.39
N ALA A 73 2.62 -6.12 17.70
CA ALA A 73 3.38 -5.32 18.64
C ALA A 73 4.90 -5.49 18.45
N GLY A 74 5.60 -4.39 18.56
CA GLY A 74 7.06 -4.34 18.65
C GLY A 74 7.51 -3.88 20.05
N THR A 75 8.80 -3.98 20.32
CA THR A 75 9.39 -3.50 21.60
C THR A 75 9.67 -1.99 21.59
N ASN A 76 9.63 -1.35 20.41
CA ASN A 76 9.78 0.10 20.26
C ASN A 76 8.48 0.71 19.72
N PRO A 77 7.58 1.22 20.58
CA PRO A 77 6.29 1.76 20.20
C PRO A 77 6.37 3.10 19.44
N ASP A 78 7.51 3.78 19.46
CA ASP A 78 7.71 5.03 18.75
C ASP A 78 7.64 4.86 17.23
N TYR A 79 7.93 3.64 16.71
CA TYR A 79 7.95 3.33 15.30
C TYR A 79 6.85 2.34 14.96
N GLN A 80 5.92 2.78 14.13
CA GLN A 80 4.77 1.99 13.71
C GLN A 80 4.63 2.02 12.18
N TRP A 81 4.69 0.86 11.55
CA TRP A 81 4.35 0.69 10.15
C TRP A 81 2.86 0.45 9.99
N ILE A 82 2.24 1.13 9.04
CA ILE A 82 0.85 0.92 8.65
C ILE A 82 0.88 0.41 7.23
N ILE A 83 0.31 -0.76 7.00
CA ILE A 83 0.38 -1.44 5.71
C ILE A 83 -1.01 -1.86 5.24
N ASP A 84 -1.25 -1.60 3.96
CA ASP A 84 -2.33 -2.16 3.17
C ASP A 84 -1.67 -2.88 1.99
N PRO A 85 -1.70 -4.23 1.99
CA PRO A 85 -0.97 -5.05 1.03
C PRO A 85 -1.56 -4.98 -0.38
N LEU A 86 -2.87 -4.70 -0.49
CA LEU A 86 -3.60 -4.70 -1.75
C LEU A 86 -4.84 -3.81 -1.67
N ASP A 87 -4.65 -2.50 -1.74
CA ASP A 87 -5.76 -1.55 -1.94
C ASP A 87 -6.35 -1.74 -3.34
N GLY A 88 -7.60 -2.19 -3.39
CA GLY A 88 -8.31 -2.51 -4.61
C GLY A 88 -8.48 -4.02 -4.87
N THR A 89 -8.61 -4.85 -3.83
CA THR A 89 -8.85 -6.30 -3.92
C THR A 89 -10.00 -6.64 -4.86
N THR A 90 -11.11 -5.88 -4.82
CA THR A 90 -12.23 -6.05 -5.74
C THR A 90 -11.80 -5.90 -7.20
N ASN A 91 -10.94 -4.93 -7.51
CA ASN A 91 -10.43 -4.73 -8.86
C ASN A 91 -9.59 -5.92 -9.31
N LEU A 92 -8.70 -6.42 -8.44
CA LEU A 92 -7.92 -7.63 -8.70
C LEU A 92 -8.84 -8.81 -9.06
N VAL A 93 -9.82 -9.10 -8.22
CA VAL A 93 -10.79 -10.20 -8.39
C VAL A 93 -11.58 -10.07 -9.70
N LYS A 94 -11.87 -8.84 -10.13
CA LYS A 94 -12.62 -8.55 -11.37
C LYS A 94 -11.72 -8.37 -12.60
N GLY A 95 -10.40 -8.55 -12.47
CA GLY A 95 -9.46 -8.40 -13.59
C GLY A 95 -9.28 -6.95 -14.03
N ILE A 96 -9.57 -5.98 -13.16
CA ILE A 96 -9.37 -4.55 -13.43
C ILE A 96 -7.97 -4.16 -12.92
N PRO A 97 -7.04 -3.74 -13.80
CA PRO A 97 -5.65 -3.46 -13.43
C PRO A 97 -5.52 -2.08 -12.74
N HIS A 98 -6.19 -1.91 -11.60
CA HIS A 98 -6.18 -0.68 -10.82
C HIS A 98 -6.21 -1.01 -9.33
N PHE A 99 -5.04 -1.19 -8.76
CA PHE A 99 -4.79 -1.51 -7.35
C PHE A 99 -3.38 -1.08 -6.97
N ALA A 100 -3.10 -0.96 -5.67
CA ALA A 100 -1.82 -0.52 -5.18
C ALA A 100 -1.43 -1.21 -3.87
N VAL A 101 -0.13 -1.22 -3.57
CA VAL A 101 0.43 -1.51 -2.25
C VAL A 101 0.66 -0.19 -1.54
N SER A 102 0.18 -0.05 -0.30
CA SER A 102 0.33 1.16 0.50
C SER A 102 1.08 0.88 1.80
N ILE A 103 2.16 1.62 2.06
CA ILE A 103 2.99 1.48 3.26
C ILE A 103 3.30 2.85 3.82
N ALA A 104 3.02 3.07 5.10
CA ALA A 104 3.41 4.27 5.82
C ALA A 104 4.22 3.92 7.06
N LEU A 105 5.20 4.77 7.41
CA LEU A 105 5.90 4.73 8.68
C LEU A 105 5.50 5.94 9.51
N ARG A 106 4.96 5.69 10.69
CA ARG A 106 4.74 6.69 11.73
C ARG A 106 5.87 6.64 12.75
N VAL A 107 6.36 7.81 13.11
CA VAL A 107 7.33 7.98 14.20
C VAL A 107 6.70 8.92 15.23
N LYS A 108 6.56 8.44 16.47
CA LYS A 108 5.91 9.19 17.57
C LYS A 108 4.54 9.75 17.15
N GLY A 109 3.74 8.91 16.50
CA GLY A 109 2.40 9.26 16.06
C GLY A 109 2.30 10.12 14.79
N LYS A 110 3.42 10.55 14.17
CA LYS A 110 3.44 11.36 12.95
C LYS A 110 3.93 10.55 11.76
N THR A 111 3.22 10.61 10.63
CA THR A 111 3.67 9.96 9.40
C THR A 111 4.92 10.64 8.87
N GLU A 112 6.02 9.90 8.78
CA GLU A 112 7.33 10.40 8.34
C GLU A 112 7.71 9.92 6.94
N GLN A 113 7.32 8.68 6.58
CA GLN A 113 7.59 8.07 5.29
C GLN A 113 6.30 7.47 4.73
N ALA A 114 6.14 7.54 3.43
CA ALA A 114 5.03 6.90 2.74
C ALA A 114 5.46 6.35 1.37
N VAL A 115 4.89 5.22 1.02
CA VAL A 115 5.01 4.57 -0.29
C VAL A 115 3.63 4.13 -0.74
N VAL A 116 3.28 4.45 -1.99
CA VAL A 116 2.16 3.83 -2.72
C VAL A 116 2.74 3.31 -4.03
N TYR A 117 2.53 2.04 -4.31
CA TYR A 117 3.09 1.38 -5.48
C TYR A 117 2.00 0.72 -6.32
N ASP A 118 1.79 1.22 -7.53
CA ASP A 118 1.01 0.53 -8.57
C ASP A 118 1.93 -0.46 -9.29
N PRO A 119 1.78 -1.77 -9.06
CA PRO A 119 2.70 -2.75 -9.62
C PRO A 119 2.44 -3.05 -11.11
N ILE A 120 1.26 -2.71 -11.64
CA ILE A 120 0.92 -2.93 -13.04
C ILE A 120 1.57 -1.86 -13.92
N ARG A 121 1.55 -0.59 -13.46
CA ARG A 121 2.15 0.53 -14.19
C ARG A 121 3.62 0.75 -13.84
N ASP A 122 4.14 0.04 -12.82
CA ASP A 122 5.45 0.30 -12.18
C ASP A 122 5.57 1.77 -11.73
N GLU A 123 4.49 2.32 -11.18
CA GLU A 123 4.45 3.67 -10.65
C GLU A 123 4.69 3.64 -9.13
N LEU A 124 5.86 4.11 -8.72
CA LEU A 124 6.28 4.16 -7.33
C LEU A 124 6.18 5.60 -6.80
N PHE A 125 5.14 5.87 -6.03
CA PHE A 125 4.97 7.13 -5.31
C PHE A 125 5.65 7.03 -3.95
N THR A 126 6.51 8.00 -3.62
CA THR A 126 7.19 8.07 -2.34
C THR A 126 7.11 9.46 -1.75
N ALA A 127 7.05 9.55 -0.42
CA ALA A 127 7.12 10.82 0.28
C ALA A 127 7.90 10.68 1.59
N THR A 128 8.62 11.73 1.91
CA THR A 128 9.25 11.95 3.22
C THR A 128 8.78 13.29 3.77
N ARG A 129 8.38 13.31 5.03
CA ARG A 129 7.93 14.56 5.68
C ARG A 129 8.98 15.67 5.50
N GLY A 130 8.52 16.83 5.05
CA GLY A 130 9.37 18.01 4.79
C GLY A 130 10.16 17.94 3.47
N SER A 131 10.20 16.80 2.77
CA SER A 131 10.96 16.65 1.51
C SER A 131 10.06 16.60 0.26
N GLY A 132 8.74 16.55 0.44
CA GLY A 132 7.76 16.48 -0.64
C GLY A 132 7.59 15.04 -1.17
N ALA A 133 6.90 14.91 -2.31
CA ALA A 133 6.56 13.65 -2.94
C ALA A 133 7.27 13.46 -4.28
N GLN A 134 7.47 12.19 -4.66
CA GLN A 134 8.12 11.77 -5.89
C GLN A 134 7.33 10.64 -6.56
N LEU A 135 7.36 10.59 -7.88
CA LEU A 135 6.95 9.47 -8.71
C LEU A 135 8.18 8.94 -9.45
N ASN A 136 8.53 7.66 -9.22
CA ASN A 136 9.70 7.01 -9.82
C ASN A 136 11.00 7.84 -9.64
N GLY A 137 11.16 8.48 -8.46
CA GLY A 137 12.31 9.31 -8.15
C GLY A 137 12.23 10.77 -8.65
N TYR A 138 11.24 11.11 -9.47
CA TYR A 138 11.03 12.47 -9.96
C TYR A 138 10.06 13.23 -9.06
N ARG A 139 10.43 14.46 -8.69
CA ARG A 139 9.59 15.30 -7.82
C ARG A 139 8.27 15.65 -8.49
N ILE A 140 7.16 15.40 -7.78
CA ILE A 140 5.81 15.79 -8.20
C ILE A 140 5.29 16.97 -7.39
N ARG A 141 4.29 17.67 -7.95
CA ARG A 141 3.64 18.82 -7.35
C ARG A 141 2.13 18.68 -7.52
N VAL A 142 1.38 19.34 -6.65
CA VAL A 142 -0.08 19.51 -6.83
C VAL A 142 -0.40 20.24 -8.13
N GLY A 143 -1.56 19.97 -8.69
CA GLY A 143 -2.08 20.67 -9.87
C GLY A 143 -2.23 22.19 -9.62
N LYS A 144 -2.24 22.96 -10.70
CA LYS A 144 -2.36 24.44 -10.65
C LYS A 144 -3.80 24.91 -10.78
N ALA A 145 -4.78 24.03 -10.96
CA ALA A 145 -6.19 24.39 -11.08
C ALA A 145 -6.68 25.09 -9.81
N LYS A 146 -7.30 26.25 -9.98
CA LYS A 146 -7.89 27.05 -8.89
C LYS A 146 -9.41 26.95 -8.84
N GLU A 147 -10.02 26.41 -9.87
CA GLU A 147 -11.47 26.27 -10.07
C GLU A 147 -11.78 24.88 -10.61
N LEU A 148 -13.02 24.43 -10.45
CA LEU A 148 -13.47 23.13 -10.98
C LEU A 148 -13.68 23.14 -12.50
N SER A 149 -13.90 24.34 -13.07
CA SER A 149 -14.10 24.47 -14.52
C SER A 149 -12.89 23.97 -15.30
N GLY A 150 -13.10 23.06 -16.24
CA GLY A 150 -12.05 22.46 -17.06
C GLY A 150 -11.15 21.43 -16.33
N THR A 151 -11.52 20.99 -15.13
CA THR A 151 -10.79 19.96 -14.40
C THR A 151 -11.43 18.58 -14.53
N ILE A 152 -10.65 17.54 -14.22
CA ILE A 152 -11.14 16.17 -14.09
C ILE A 152 -11.27 15.86 -12.60
N LEU A 153 -12.43 15.35 -12.20
CA LEU A 153 -12.68 14.89 -10.85
C LEU A 153 -12.79 13.37 -10.87
N ALA A 154 -12.12 12.74 -9.91
CA ALA A 154 -12.26 11.32 -9.64
C ALA A 154 -12.88 11.13 -8.25
N THR A 155 -13.73 10.10 -8.09
CA THR A 155 -14.35 9.76 -6.82
C THR A 155 -14.50 8.25 -6.69
N GLY A 156 -14.64 7.79 -5.45
CA GLY A 156 -15.02 6.42 -5.12
C GLY A 156 -16.26 6.41 -4.22
N PHE A 157 -16.99 5.31 -4.24
CA PHE A 157 -18.15 5.10 -3.37
C PHE A 157 -17.80 4.11 -2.26
N PRO A 158 -18.14 4.39 -0.99
CA PRO A 158 -17.98 3.42 0.07
C PRO A 158 -18.91 2.24 -0.16
N PHE A 159 -18.38 1.01 -0.09
CA PHE A 159 -19.17 -0.22 -0.21
C PHE A 159 -19.79 -0.66 1.11
N LYS A 160 -19.37 -0.11 2.24
CA LYS A 160 -20.01 -0.29 3.54
C LYS A 160 -21.07 0.80 3.70
N GLN A 161 -22.35 0.41 3.66
CA GLN A 161 -23.40 1.29 4.15
C GLN A 161 -23.25 1.43 5.66
N LYS A 162 -23.13 2.66 6.14
CA LYS A 162 -23.20 2.96 7.56
C LYS A 162 -24.67 2.94 8.02
#